data_2a5f4856e687376be5f71e2af4b1094e
#
_entry.id   2a5f4856e687376be5f71e2af4b1094e
#
_cell.length_a   1.000
_cell.length_b   1.000
_cell.length_c   1.000
_cell.angle_alpha   90.00
_cell.angle_beta   90.00
_cell.angle_gamma   90.00
#
_symmetry.space_group_name_H-M   'P 1'
#
loop_
_entity.id
_entity.type
_entity.pdbx_description
1 polymer ?
#
loop_
_entity_poly.entity_id
_entity_poly.type
_entity_poly.pdbx_seq_one_letter_code
_entity_poly.pdbx_strand_id
1 'polypeptide(L)'
;IRGLVGSEMCIRDRNKFGVNKDTFHKIVDFCKNSKNIDLKCLSVHIGSQILDHKPYGKMLEAVSHILDKTNHQFEFIDLGGGMGINYSNKDKTLNYKKYNTAINNFLKKHKVKIIFEPGRSIIGNTGMLISRVIYIKDSGRKKFIILDAAMNDLMRPALYGAFHRTLPVIKSNKISNKPYEFVGPICESTDKFITLKKFQKLKEKDLIAICDVGAYGMSLSSNYNLRPKPIELLIKGSKISVIRKRQKHT
;
A
#
# COMPACT_ATOMS: atom_id res chain seq x y z
N ILE A 1 -6.19 -2.96 -12.81
CA ILE A 1 -6.90 -1.72 -12.38
C ILE A 1 -6.12 -0.58 -12.96
N ARG A 2 -6.61 -0.03 -14.04
CA ARG A 2 -6.12 1.23 -14.56
C ARG A 2 -6.31 2.25 -13.46
N GLY A 3 -5.19 2.77 -12.94
CA GLY A 3 -5.19 3.76 -11.90
C GLY A 3 -6.12 4.90 -12.24
N LEU A 4 -6.89 5.28 -11.29
CA LEU A 4 -7.69 6.50 -11.30
C LEU A 4 -6.75 7.71 -11.31
N VAL A 5 -6.09 7.93 -12.44
CA VAL A 5 -5.44 9.18 -12.80
C VAL A 5 -6.39 9.87 -13.77
N GLY A 6 -7.52 10.27 -13.25
CA GLY A 6 -8.37 11.23 -13.91
C GLY A 6 -7.97 12.63 -13.47
N SER A 7 -7.97 13.57 -14.37
CA SER A 7 -7.80 15.01 -14.16
C SER A 7 -8.90 15.65 -13.28
N GLU A 8 -9.76 14.85 -12.71
CA GLU A 8 -10.86 15.24 -11.84
C GLU A 8 -10.52 14.85 -10.42
N MET A 9 -9.67 15.66 -9.85
CA MET A 9 -9.51 15.76 -8.44
C MET A 9 -10.73 16.45 -7.92
N CYS A 10 -11.71 15.72 -7.62
CA CYS A 10 -12.82 16.32 -7.01
C CYS A 10 -13.76 15.34 -6.58
N ILE A 11 -14.22 15.54 -5.49
CA ILE A 11 -15.65 15.56 -5.34
C ILE A 11 -16.30 14.61 -6.37
N ARG A 12 -15.89 13.35 -6.31
CA ARG A 12 -16.61 12.32 -7.08
C ARG A 12 -17.84 11.97 -6.30
N ASP A 13 -18.99 12.39 -6.79
CA ASP A 13 -20.32 11.96 -6.29
C ASP A 13 -20.51 10.45 -6.22
N ARG A 14 -19.52 9.70 -6.68
CA ARG A 14 -19.46 8.22 -6.68
C ARG A 14 -18.56 7.61 -5.62
N ASN A 15 -17.98 8.42 -4.74
CA ASN A 15 -17.10 7.92 -3.68
C ASN A 15 -17.76 8.14 -2.30
N LYS A 16 -17.61 7.17 -1.40
CA LYS A 16 -18.15 7.27 -0.04
C LYS A 16 -17.40 8.25 0.87
N PHE A 17 -16.26 8.79 0.40
CA PHE A 17 -15.39 9.68 1.17
C PHE A 17 -15.57 11.13 0.78
N GLY A 18 -15.36 12.01 1.78
CA GLY A 18 -15.40 13.45 1.59
C GLY A 18 -16.81 14.00 1.41
N VAL A 19 -16.87 15.28 1.16
CA VAL A 19 -18.11 16.04 0.91
C VAL A 19 -17.99 16.79 -0.41
N ASN A 20 -19.10 17.03 -1.08
CA ASN A 20 -19.11 17.86 -2.28
C ASN A 20 -18.90 19.34 -1.93
N LYS A 21 -18.63 20.17 -2.94
CA LYS A 21 -18.28 21.59 -2.77
C LYS A 21 -19.37 22.39 -2.05
N ASP A 22 -20.63 22.16 -2.39
CA ASP A 22 -21.75 22.91 -1.81
C ASP A 22 -21.95 22.53 -0.34
N THR A 23 -21.83 21.23 -0.03
CA THR A 23 -21.84 20.73 1.36
C THR A 23 -20.65 21.28 2.15
N PHE A 24 -19.46 21.36 1.54
CA PHE A 24 -18.28 21.95 2.19
C PHE A 24 -18.54 23.40 2.62
N HIS A 25 -19.08 24.24 1.75
CA HIS A 25 -19.40 25.64 2.11
C HIS A 25 -20.42 25.71 3.25
N LYS A 26 -21.48 24.89 3.18
CA LYS A 26 -22.47 24.81 4.26
C LYS A 26 -21.86 24.40 5.61
N ILE A 27 -20.93 23.44 5.61
CA ILE A 27 -20.20 23.02 6.82
C ILE A 27 -19.35 24.17 7.36
N VAL A 28 -18.61 24.87 6.51
CA VAL A 28 -17.80 26.02 6.93
C VAL A 28 -18.68 27.10 7.56
N ASP A 29 -19.80 27.45 6.94
CA ASP A 29 -20.71 28.45 7.48
C ASP A 29 -21.37 28.00 8.79
N PHE A 30 -21.76 26.73 8.89
CA PHE A 30 -22.27 26.15 10.13
C PHE A 30 -21.23 26.23 11.27
N CYS A 31 -19.98 25.86 10.99
CA CYS A 31 -18.90 25.90 11.99
C CYS A 31 -18.61 27.33 12.46
N LYS A 32 -18.61 28.31 11.55
CA LYS A 32 -18.42 29.72 11.90
C LYS A 32 -19.47 30.26 12.88
N ASN A 33 -20.70 29.77 12.74
CA ASN A 33 -21.83 30.20 13.59
C ASN A 33 -21.96 29.36 14.88
N SER A 34 -21.13 28.33 15.03
CA SER A 34 -21.12 27.47 16.22
C SER A 34 -20.15 27.98 17.29
N LYS A 35 -20.61 28.03 18.53
CA LYS A 35 -19.75 28.39 19.68
C LYS A 35 -18.88 27.22 20.16
N ASN A 36 -19.18 25.99 19.74
CA ASN A 36 -18.58 24.77 20.27
C ASN A 36 -17.69 24.06 19.25
N ILE A 37 -17.56 24.59 18.02
CA ILE A 37 -16.78 23.97 16.95
C ILE A 37 -15.75 24.98 16.45
N ASP A 38 -14.50 24.59 16.47
CA ASP A 38 -13.37 25.33 15.90
C ASP A 38 -12.82 24.57 14.70
N LEU A 39 -13.14 25.02 13.50
CA LEU A 39 -12.76 24.36 12.25
C LEU A 39 -11.36 24.79 11.85
N LYS A 40 -10.34 23.99 12.19
CA LYS A 40 -8.92 24.32 11.99
C LYS A 40 -8.28 23.70 10.76
N CYS A 41 -8.80 22.58 10.29
CA CYS A 41 -8.13 21.78 9.27
C CYS A 41 -9.05 21.48 8.08
N LEU A 42 -8.52 21.66 6.87
CA LEU A 42 -9.07 21.05 5.65
C LEU A 42 -8.23 19.83 5.30
N SER A 43 -8.86 18.64 5.28
CA SER A 43 -8.21 17.39 4.90
C SER A 43 -8.58 16.96 3.48
N VAL A 44 -7.59 16.51 2.72
CA VAL A 44 -7.75 15.99 1.36
C VAL A 44 -6.96 14.71 1.18
N HIS A 45 -7.51 13.75 0.42
CA HIS A 45 -6.83 12.50 0.08
C HIS A 45 -7.14 12.09 -1.35
N ILE A 46 -6.13 11.98 -2.20
CA ILE A 46 -6.29 11.75 -3.65
C ILE A 46 -6.13 10.30 -4.09
N GLY A 47 -5.91 9.40 -3.15
CA GLY A 47 -5.79 7.97 -3.45
C GLY A 47 -4.55 7.32 -2.86
N SER A 48 -4.19 6.14 -3.38
CA SER A 48 -3.10 5.32 -2.85
C SER A 48 -2.19 4.83 -3.98
N GLN A 49 -0.94 4.50 -3.64
CA GLN A 49 0.07 4.00 -4.59
C GLN A 49 0.39 5.02 -5.70
N ILE A 50 0.54 6.29 -5.33
CA ILE A 50 0.85 7.37 -6.27
C ILE A 50 2.37 7.48 -6.40
N LEU A 51 2.89 7.25 -7.60
CA LEU A 51 4.32 7.26 -7.92
C LEU A 51 4.75 8.49 -8.73
N ASP A 52 3.80 9.36 -9.09
CA ASP A 52 4.06 10.62 -9.79
C ASP A 52 3.70 11.83 -8.89
N HIS A 53 4.52 12.87 -8.93
CA HIS A 53 4.28 14.12 -8.20
C HIS A 53 3.19 15.00 -8.80
N LYS A 54 2.87 14.84 -10.10
CA LYS A 54 1.90 15.67 -10.80
C LYS A 54 0.49 15.65 -10.19
N PRO A 55 -0.07 14.49 -9.77
CA PRO A 55 -1.35 14.48 -9.06
C PRO A 55 -1.35 15.32 -7.79
N TYR A 56 -0.25 15.32 -7.04
CA TYR A 56 -0.12 16.16 -5.85
C TYR A 56 -0.07 17.66 -6.19
N GLY A 57 0.60 18.02 -7.29
CA GLY A 57 0.58 19.42 -7.78
C GLY A 57 -0.85 19.89 -8.08
N LYS A 58 -1.60 19.10 -8.84
CA LYS A 58 -3.03 19.39 -9.13
C LYS A 58 -3.89 19.45 -7.86
N MET A 59 -3.64 18.61 -6.89
CA MET A 59 -4.32 18.65 -5.60
C MET A 59 -4.06 19.99 -4.89
N LEU A 60 -2.81 20.43 -4.81
CA LEU A 60 -2.45 21.70 -4.19
C LEU A 60 -3.07 22.91 -4.91
N GLU A 61 -3.14 22.88 -6.25
CA GLU A 61 -3.82 23.90 -7.05
C GLU A 61 -5.32 23.99 -6.70
N ALA A 62 -6.00 22.84 -6.59
CA ALA A 62 -7.42 22.83 -6.25
C ALA A 62 -7.65 23.21 -4.78
N VAL A 63 -6.82 22.78 -3.85
CA VAL A 63 -6.87 23.23 -2.45
C VAL A 63 -6.68 24.75 -2.39
N SER A 64 -5.70 25.30 -3.14
CA SER A 64 -5.49 26.74 -3.23
C SER A 64 -6.76 27.47 -3.72
N HIS A 65 -7.42 26.94 -4.75
CA HIS A 65 -8.66 27.53 -5.26
C HIS A 65 -9.82 27.46 -4.24
N ILE A 66 -9.91 26.38 -3.45
CA ILE A 66 -10.89 26.28 -2.37
C ILE A 66 -10.60 27.33 -1.29
N LEU A 67 -9.35 27.47 -0.86
CA LEU A 67 -8.96 28.46 0.14
C LEU A 67 -9.22 29.90 -0.31
N ASP A 68 -8.90 30.22 -1.58
CA ASP A 68 -9.14 31.54 -2.14
C ASP A 68 -10.64 31.92 -2.19
N LYS A 69 -11.53 30.91 -2.32
CA LYS A 69 -12.99 31.12 -2.40
C LYS A 69 -13.71 30.96 -1.06
N THR A 70 -13.02 30.46 -0.06
CA THR A 70 -13.62 30.20 1.25
C THR A 70 -13.30 31.33 2.21
N ASN A 71 -14.32 32.02 2.71
CA ASN A 71 -14.13 33.06 3.72
C ASN A 71 -13.90 32.45 5.13
N HIS A 72 -12.88 31.54 5.24
CA HIS A 72 -12.45 30.92 6.48
C HIS A 72 -10.94 30.69 6.44
N GLN A 73 -10.26 30.98 7.55
CA GLN A 73 -8.83 30.79 7.65
C GLN A 73 -8.54 29.48 8.36
N PHE A 74 -8.05 28.49 7.62
CA PHE A 74 -7.56 27.24 8.17
C PHE A 74 -6.18 27.40 8.76
N GLU A 75 -5.93 26.74 9.88
CA GLU A 75 -4.60 26.65 10.48
C GLU A 75 -3.77 25.55 9.83
N PHE A 76 -4.43 24.44 9.46
CA PHE A 76 -3.82 23.25 8.90
C PHE A 76 -4.46 22.85 7.57
N ILE A 77 -3.64 22.31 6.69
CA ILE A 77 -4.09 21.55 5.52
C ILE A 77 -3.47 20.14 5.62
N ASP A 78 -4.33 19.15 5.74
CA ASP A 78 -3.91 17.76 5.71
C ASP A 78 -3.98 17.25 4.27
N LEU A 79 -2.82 16.91 3.71
CA LEU A 79 -2.66 16.42 2.35
C LEU A 79 -2.86 14.90 2.25
N GLY A 80 -3.21 14.25 3.37
CA GLY A 80 -3.36 12.81 3.46
C GLY A 80 -2.05 12.06 3.22
N GLY A 81 -2.17 10.85 2.73
CA GLY A 81 -1.04 9.99 2.40
C GLY A 81 -0.95 9.70 0.91
N GLY A 82 -1.07 8.43 0.56
CA GLY A 82 -1.13 7.96 -0.82
C GLY A 82 0.22 7.76 -1.51
N MET A 83 1.32 8.21 -0.93
CA MET A 83 2.66 8.03 -1.49
C MET A 83 2.97 6.54 -1.66
N GLY A 84 3.28 6.17 -2.90
CA GLY A 84 3.52 4.78 -3.30
C GLY A 84 4.95 4.31 -3.06
N ILE A 85 5.14 2.99 -3.16
CA ILE A 85 6.45 2.35 -3.20
C ILE A 85 6.62 1.56 -4.50
N ASN A 86 7.85 1.31 -4.90
CA ASN A 86 8.15 0.52 -6.08
C ASN A 86 8.15 -0.98 -5.75
N TYR A 87 7.04 -1.66 -5.97
CA TYR A 87 6.92 -3.10 -5.74
C TYR A 87 7.67 -3.96 -6.74
N SER A 88 7.88 -3.47 -7.97
CA SER A 88 8.44 -4.25 -9.06
C SER A 88 9.93 -4.02 -9.28
N ASN A 89 10.52 -2.99 -8.68
CA ASN A 89 11.82 -2.40 -9.02
C ASN A 89 11.93 -1.84 -10.46
N LYS A 90 10.83 -1.83 -11.21
CA LYS A 90 10.78 -1.33 -12.59
C LYS A 90 10.07 0.01 -12.69
N ASP A 91 9.20 0.32 -11.73
CA ASP A 91 8.44 1.54 -11.70
C ASP A 91 9.31 2.71 -11.24
N LYS A 92 8.93 3.90 -11.67
CA LYS A 92 9.49 5.14 -11.11
C LYS A 92 9.04 5.28 -9.66
N THR A 93 9.87 5.85 -8.82
CA THR A 93 9.50 6.27 -7.48
C THR A 93 9.01 7.71 -7.48
N LEU A 94 8.20 8.07 -6.48
CA LEU A 94 7.76 9.46 -6.30
C LEU A 94 8.98 10.40 -6.22
N ASN A 95 8.97 11.44 -7.06
CA ASN A 95 10.01 12.49 -7.00
C ASN A 95 9.70 13.45 -5.85
N TYR A 96 10.23 13.15 -4.68
CA TYR A 96 10.03 13.96 -3.47
C TYR A 96 10.56 15.40 -3.61
N LYS A 97 11.62 15.64 -4.40
CA LYS A 97 12.12 17.02 -4.63
C LYS A 97 11.08 17.87 -5.36
N LYS A 98 10.47 17.32 -6.43
CA LYS A 98 9.41 18.03 -7.16
C LYS A 98 8.14 18.18 -6.33
N TYR A 99 7.79 17.18 -5.52
CA TYR A 99 6.66 17.27 -4.59
C TYR A 99 6.90 18.37 -3.55
N ASN A 100 8.08 18.40 -2.93
CA ASN A 100 8.46 19.45 -1.98
C ASN A 100 8.45 20.86 -2.61
N THR A 101 8.90 20.99 -3.87
CA THR A 101 8.82 22.27 -4.59
C THR A 101 7.36 22.75 -4.74
N ALA A 102 6.44 21.84 -5.08
CA ALA A 102 5.02 22.18 -5.19
C ALA A 102 4.42 22.61 -3.84
N ILE A 103 4.77 21.91 -2.75
CA ILE A 103 4.36 22.28 -1.39
C ILE A 103 4.91 23.65 -1.00
N ASN A 104 6.20 23.91 -1.23
CA ASN A 104 6.79 25.19 -0.89
C ASN A 104 6.16 26.35 -1.65
N ASN A 105 5.81 26.15 -2.92
CA ASN A 105 5.09 27.17 -3.71
C ASN A 105 3.68 27.42 -3.16
N PHE A 106 2.99 26.37 -2.73
CA PHE A 106 1.69 26.49 -2.06
C PHE A 106 1.81 27.27 -0.73
N LEU A 107 2.82 26.97 0.10
CA LEU A 107 3.04 27.61 1.40
C LEU A 107 3.46 29.08 1.27
N LYS A 108 4.10 29.48 0.16
CA LYS A 108 4.39 30.90 -0.11
C LYS A 108 3.09 31.71 -0.32
N LYS A 109 2.06 31.09 -0.86
CA LYS A 109 0.76 31.72 -1.10
C LYS A 109 -0.15 31.67 0.12
N HIS A 110 -0.13 30.56 0.87
CA HIS A 110 -1.05 30.31 1.97
C HIS A 110 -0.28 30.16 3.29
N LYS A 111 -0.66 30.93 4.29
CA LYS A 111 -0.06 30.87 5.65
C LYS A 111 -0.70 29.74 6.47
N VAL A 112 -0.40 28.50 6.15
CA VAL A 112 -0.95 27.29 6.79
C VAL A 112 0.16 26.33 7.17
N LYS A 113 -0.12 25.39 8.06
CA LYS A 113 0.74 24.24 8.38
C LYS A 113 0.27 23.01 7.61
N ILE A 114 1.20 22.18 7.17
CA ILE A 114 0.87 20.95 6.42
C ILE A 114 0.93 19.74 7.34
N ILE A 115 -0.08 18.89 7.22
CA ILE A 115 -0.12 17.56 7.83
C ILE A 115 0.01 16.52 6.70
N PHE A 116 0.68 15.41 6.98
CA PHE A 116 0.79 14.24 6.12
C PHE A 116 0.40 12.99 6.88
N GLU A 117 -0.22 12.03 6.18
CA GLU A 117 -0.59 10.71 6.69
C GLU A 117 0.15 9.59 5.92
N PRO A 118 1.49 9.56 5.90
CA PRO A 118 2.22 8.55 5.15
C PRO A 118 2.13 7.19 5.84
N GLY A 119 1.57 6.21 5.15
CA GLY A 119 1.51 4.81 5.61
C GLY A 119 2.45 3.93 4.81
N ARG A 120 2.04 3.57 3.60
CA ARG A 120 2.76 2.66 2.70
C ARG A 120 4.21 3.08 2.44
N SER A 121 4.47 4.33 2.20
CA SER A 121 5.81 4.85 1.90
C SER A 121 6.80 4.71 3.06
N ILE A 122 6.31 4.62 4.30
CA ILE A 122 7.16 4.42 5.49
C ILE A 122 7.40 2.94 5.73
N ILE A 123 6.33 2.12 5.76
CA ILE A 123 6.44 0.75 6.28
C ILE A 123 6.44 -0.33 5.19
N GLY A 124 6.02 -0.01 3.95
CA GLY A 124 5.81 -1.01 2.91
C GLY A 124 7.03 -1.87 2.61
N ASN A 125 8.18 -1.23 2.41
CA ASN A 125 9.44 -1.89 2.04
C ASN A 125 10.15 -2.57 3.22
N THR A 126 9.68 -2.39 4.45
CA THR A 126 10.37 -2.92 5.64
C THR A 126 9.97 -4.35 5.97
N GLY A 127 8.88 -4.86 5.37
CA GLY A 127 8.37 -6.19 5.68
C GLY A 127 8.70 -7.22 4.61
N MET A 128 9.01 -8.43 5.05
CA MET A 128 9.14 -9.64 4.23
C MET A 128 8.34 -10.78 4.85
N LEU A 129 7.60 -11.52 4.02
CA LEU A 129 6.97 -12.77 4.41
C LEU A 129 7.89 -13.91 3.98
N ILE A 130 8.42 -14.66 4.96
CA ILE A 130 9.22 -15.85 4.71
C ILE A 130 8.30 -17.04 4.69
N SER A 131 8.36 -17.82 3.62
CA SER A 131 7.55 -19.01 3.42
C SER A 131 8.39 -20.18 2.94
N ARG A 132 7.96 -21.39 3.27
CA ARG A 132 8.60 -22.65 2.89
C ARG A 132 7.87 -23.28 1.72
N VAL A 133 8.62 -23.83 0.78
CA VAL A 133 8.08 -24.71 -0.28
C VAL A 133 7.67 -26.04 0.36
N ILE A 134 6.36 -26.34 0.33
CA ILE A 134 5.81 -27.59 0.85
C ILE A 134 5.87 -28.67 -0.24
N TYR A 135 5.48 -28.31 -1.46
CA TYR A 135 5.36 -29.26 -2.56
C TYR A 135 5.59 -28.55 -3.90
N ILE A 136 6.09 -29.28 -4.89
CA ILE A 136 6.28 -28.83 -6.27
C ILE A 136 5.51 -29.73 -7.23
N LYS A 137 4.41 -29.22 -7.80
CA LYS A 137 3.60 -29.91 -8.79
C LYS A 137 4.01 -29.52 -10.20
N ASP A 138 4.47 -30.46 -11.00
CA ASP A 138 4.72 -30.25 -12.45
C ASP A 138 3.43 -30.48 -13.25
N SER A 139 2.97 -29.46 -13.98
CA SER A 139 1.77 -29.54 -14.82
C SER A 139 2.11 -29.55 -16.33
N GLY A 140 3.31 -29.94 -16.69
CA GLY A 140 3.77 -29.94 -18.08
C GLY A 140 4.26 -28.58 -18.55
N ARG A 141 3.38 -27.58 -18.64
CA ARG A 141 3.71 -26.22 -19.13
C ARG A 141 4.38 -25.33 -18.08
N LYS A 142 4.05 -25.53 -16.79
CA LYS A 142 4.57 -24.77 -15.65
C LYS A 142 4.68 -25.66 -14.42
N LYS A 143 5.36 -25.15 -13.38
CA LYS A 143 5.37 -25.79 -12.05
C LYS A 143 4.64 -24.92 -11.06
N PHE A 144 3.75 -25.53 -10.28
CA PHE A 144 3.17 -24.91 -9.10
C PHE A 144 4.12 -25.10 -7.92
N ILE A 145 4.48 -24.01 -7.29
CA ILE A 145 5.28 -23.97 -6.07
C ILE A 145 4.31 -23.71 -4.92
N ILE A 146 3.91 -24.78 -4.24
CA ILE A 146 2.97 -24.70 -3.12
C ILE A 146 3.77 -24.28 -1.87
N LEU A 147 3.37 -23.16 -1.29
CA LEU A 147 3.99 -22.56 -0.11
C LEU A 147 3.19 -22.90 1.16
N ASP A 148 3.81 -22.79 2.33
CA ASP A 148 3.10 -22.84 3.61
C ASP A 148 2.40 -21.51 3.96
N ALA A 149 2.74 -20.41 3.30
CA ALA A 149 1.97 -19.17 3.32
C ALA A 149 0.79 -19.23 2.35
N ALA A 150 -0.28 -18.50 2.65
CA ALA A 150 -1.49 -18.43 1.83
C ALA A 150 -2.07 -17.01 1.76
N MET A 151 -3.18 -16.87 1.02
CA MET A 151 -3.87 -15.60 0.90
C MET A 151 -4.35 -15.03 2.25
N ASN A 152 -4.57 -15.87 3.25
CA ASN A 152 -4.91 -15.42 4.61
C ASN A 152 -3.73 -14.71 5.31
N ASP A 153 -2.49 -15.01 4.94
CA ASP A 153 -1.28 -14.38 5.48
C ASP A 153 -0.93 -13.10 4.72
N LEU A 154 -1.14 -13.10 3.39
CA LEU A 154 -0.93 -11.96 2.50
C LEU A 154 -2.07 -11.87 1.47
N MET A 155 -3.13 -11.14 1.84
CA MET A 155 -4.35 -11.02 1.04
C MET A 155 -4.18 -10.20 -0.24
N ARG A 156 -3.22 -9.27 -0.29
CA ARG A 156 -3.11 -8.28 -1.36
C ARG A 156 -3.02 -8.85 -2.78
N PRO A 157 -2.26 -9.94 -3.06
CA PRO A 157 -2.26 -10.55 -4.39
C PRO A 157 -3.64 -11.05 -4.82
N ALA A 158 -4.36 -11.74 -3.92
CA ALA A 158 -5.69 -12.27 -4.19
C ALA A 158 -6.75 -11.17 -4.35
N LEU A 159 -6.71 -10.14 -3.48
CA LEU A 159 -7.74 -9.09 -3.42
C LEU A 159 -7.57 -8.03 -4.51
N TYR A 160 -6.32 -7.66 -4.82
CA TYR A 160 -6.01 -6.53 -5.70
C TYR A 160 -5.19 -6.91 -6.94
N GLY A 161 -4.83 -8.17 -7.12
CA GLY A 161 -3.83 -8.57 -8.11
C GLY A 161 -2.46 -7.92 -7.86
N ALA A 162 -2.16 -7.59 -6.59
CA ALA A 162 -0.98 -6.82 -6.24
C ALA A 162 0.30 -7.62 -6.48
N PHE A 163 1.27 -6.99 -7.14
CA PHE A 163 2.60 -7.55 -7.33
C PHE A 163 3.42 -7.43 -6.04
N HIS A 164 4.13 -8.51 -5.70
CA HIS A 164 5.18 -8.54 -4.68
C HIS A 164 6.39 -9.24 -5.22
N ARG A 165 7.57 -8.66 -5.05
CA ARG A 165 8.83 -9.33 -5.43
C ARG A 165 8.97 -10.61 -4.63
N THR A 166 9.30 -11.69 -5.30
CA THR A 166 9.51 -12.99 -4.70
C THR A 166 10.94 -13.41 -4.97
N LEU A 167 11.69 -13.70 -3.94
CA LEU A 167 13.11 -14.01 -3.98
C LEU A 167 13.39 -15.33 -3.27
N PRO A 168 14.39 -16.11 -3.68
CA PRO A 168 14.88 -17.22 -2.90
C PRO A 168 15.68 -16.68 -1.70
N VAL A 169 15.56 -17.32 -0.55
CA VAL A 169 16.37 -16.97 0.62
C VAL A 169 17.83 -17.42 0.42
N ILE A 170 18.03 -18.57 -0.18
CA ILE A 170 19.36 -19.07 -0.57
C ILE A 170 19.48 -19.01 -2.10
N LYS A 171 20.46 -18.29 -2.60
CA LYS A 171 20.71 -18.15 -4.04
C LYS A 171 21.33 -19.40 -4.64
N SER A 172 20.92 -19.71 -5.87
CA SER A 172 21.49 -20.77 -6.71
C SER A 172 21.59 -20.30 -8.14
N ASN A 173 22.64 -20.71 -8.85
CA ASN A 173 22.84 -20.39 -10.27
C ASN A 173 22.02 -21.30 -11.21
N LYS A 174 21.43 -22.38 -10.69
CA LYS A 174 20.62 -23.32 -11.49
C LYS A 174 19.25 -22.72 -11.75
N ILE A 175 18.94 -22.42 -12.99
CA ILE A 175 17.63 -21.83 -13.37
C ILE A 175 16.65 -22.95 -13.74
N SER A 176 15.37 -22.73 -13.40
CA SER A 176 14.29 -23.63 -13.82
C SER A 176 14.04 -23.51 -15.32
N ASN A 177 13.82 -24.64 -15.96
CA ASN A 177 13.45 -24.72 -17.38
C ASN A 177 11.97 -24.41 -17.67
N LYS A 178 11.15 -24.29 -16.61
CA LYS A 178 9.71 -24.00 -16.69
C LYS A 178 9.36 -22.78 -15.83
N PRO A 179 8.33 -22.02 -16.21
CA PRO A 179 7.77 -20.98 -15.35
C PRO A 179 7.28 -21.54 -14.01
N TYR A 180 7.40 -20.76 -12.96
CA TYR A 180 6.86 -21.06 -11.64
C TYR A 180 5.64 -20.21 -11.33
N GLU A 181 4.61 -20.85 -10.79
CA GLU A 181 3.46 -20.19 -10.18
C GLU A 181 3.47 -20.47 -8.69
N PHE A 182 3.73 -19.43 -7.90
CA PHE A 182 3.76 -19.50 -6.43
C PHE A 182 2.34 -19.39 -5.90
N VAL A 183 1.89 -20.40 -5.18
CA VAL A 183 0.51 -20.55 -4.69
C VAL A 183 0.51 -20.96 -3.23
N GLY A 184 -0.55 -20.64 -2.51
CA GLY A 184 -0.80 -21.15 -1.17
C GLY A 184 -1.53 -22.50 -1.17
N PRO A 185 -1.79 -23.07 0.01
CA PRO A 185 -2.47 -24.37 0.19
C PRO A 185 -3.99 -24.23 0.37
N ILE A 186 -4.56 -23.02 0.29
CA ILE A 186 -6.01 -22.82 0.44
C ILE A 186 -6.74 -23.30 -0.82
N CYS A 187 -7.91 -23.90 -0.66
CA CYS A 187 -8.74 -24.41 -1.74
C CYS A 187 -9.48 -23.27 -2.46
N GLU A 188 -8.71 -22.31 -2.97
CA GLU A 188 -9.16 -21.12 -3.71
C GLU A 188 -8.27 -20.90 -4.93
N SER A 189 -8.85 -20.66 -6.10
CA SER A 189 -8.08 -20.36 -7.32
C SER A 189 -7.34 -19.02 -7.23
N THR A 190 -7.77 -18.13 -6.35
CA THR A 190 -7.15 -16.84 -6.06
C THR A 190 -6.01 -16.92 -5.06
N ASP A 191 -5.78 -18.08 -4.42
CA ASP A 191 -4.65 -18.29 -3.50
C ASP A 191 -3.33 -18.42 -4.26
N LYS A 192 -2.96 -17.33 -4.90
CA LYS A 192 -1.82 -17.19 -5.77
C LYS A 192 -1.08 -15.90 -5.46
N PHE A 193 0.24 -16.01 -5.34
CA PHE A 193 1.11 -14.85 -5.09
C PHE A 193 1.62 -14.23 -6.38
N ILE A 194 2.24 -15.06 -7.26
CA ILE A 194 2.89 -14.56 -8.49
C ILE A 194 3.20 -15.70 -9.47
N THR A 195 3.28 -15.35 -10.75
CA THR A 195 3.89 -16.21 -11.79
C THR A 195 5.19 -15.60 -12.28
N LEU A 196 6.28 -16.36 -12.25
CA LEU A 196 7.59 -15.95 -12.72
C LEU A 196 8.05 -16.85 -13.87
N LYS A 197 8.38 -16.25 -15.02
CA LYS A 197 8.88 -16.96 -16.20
C LYS A 197 10.29 -17.54 -16.01
N LYS A 198 11.11 -16.84 -15.20
CA LYS A 198 12.49 -17.23 -14.88
C LYS A 198 12.68 -17.16 -13.38
N PHE A 199 13.11 -18.24 -12.78
CA PHE A 199 13.46 -18.33 -11.38
C PHE A 199 14.50 -19.42 -11.19
N GLN A 200 15.24 -19.39 -10.08
CA GLN A 200 16.16 -20.49 -9.80
C GLN A 200 15.42 -21.80 -9.54
N LYS A 201 16.09 -22.94 -9.80
CA LYS A 201 15.53 -24.26 -9.50
C LYS A 201 15.31 -24.39 -7.99
N LEU A 202 14.09 -24.78 -7.62
CA LEU A 202 13.67 -25.00 -6.24
C LEU A 202 13.48 -26.49 -5.96
N LYS A 203 13.58 -26.83 -4.69
CA LYS A 203 13.19 -28.12 -4.09
C LYS A 203 12.28 -27.89 -2.89
N GLU A 204 11.61 -28.92 -2.46
CA GLU A 204 10.84 -28.91 -1.21
C GLU A 204 11.72 -28.54 -0.03
N LYS A 205 11.15 -27.83 0.94
CA LYS A 205 11.79 -27.22 2.11
C LYS A 205 12.64 -25.97 1.81
N ASP A 206 12.84 -25.57 0.55
CA ASP A 206 13.47 -24.28 0.26
C ASP A 206 12.64 -23.12 0.83
N LEU A 207 13.32 -22.05 1.23
CA LEU A 207 12.67 -20.84 1.75
C LEU A 207 12.58 -19.75 0.68
N ILE A 208 11.43 -19.11 0.64
CA ILE A 208 11.09 -18.02 -0.26
C ILE A 208 10.78 -16.77 0.57
N ALA A 209 11.29 -15.63 0.15
CA ALA A 209 10.95 -14.32 0.68
C ALA A 209 10.02 -13.58 -0.27
N ILE A 210 8.82 -13.24 0.20
CA ILE A 210 7.89 -12.34 -0.48
C ILE A 210 8.11 -10.95 0.11
N CYS A 211 8.61 -10.02 -0.69
CA CYS A 211 9.06 -8.71 -0.24
C CYS A 211 7.94 -7.67 -0.21
N ASP A 212 8.23 -6.53 0.42
CA ASP A 212 7.40 -5.32 0.41
C ASP A 212 6.01 -5.54 1.04
N VAL A 213 5.93 -6.38 2.07
CA VAL A 213 4.69 -6.76 2.75
C VAL A 213 4.39 -5.96 4.03
N GLY A 214 5.23 -4.96 4.37
CA GLY A 214 5.09 -4.20 5.61
C GLY A 214 3.80 -3.39 5.71
N ALA A 215 3.29 -2.90 4.57
CA ALA A 215 2.01 -2.22 4.52
C ALA A 215 0.91 -3.18 4.03
N TYR A 216 -0.20 -3.26 4.78
CA TYR A 216 -1.38 -4.06 4.45
C TYR A 216 -1.09 -5.58 4.31
N GLY A 217 0.01 -6.09 4.85
CA GLY A 217 0.28 -7.50 5.00
C GLY A 217 -0.47 -8.05 6.21
N MET A 218 0.11 -7.95 7.39
CA MET A 218 -0.48 -8.48 8.63
C MET A 218 -1.84 -7.82 8.98
N SER A 219 -2.06 -6.54 8.66
CA SER A 219 -3.33 -5.84 8.94
C SER A 219 -4.52 -6.40 8.15
N LEU A 220 -4.31 -6.99 6.97
CA LEU A 220 -5.32 -7.68 6.18
C LEU A 220 -5.31 -9.21 6.39
N SER A 221 -4.42 -9.73 7.23
CA SER A 221 -4.37 -11.16 7.52
C SER A 221 -5.63 -11.64 8.25
N SER A 222 -6.04 -12.85 7.99
CA SER A 222 -7.25 -13.45 8.54
C SER A 222 -7.02 -14.89 9.02
N ASN A 223 -8.04 -15.47 9.63
CA ASN A 223 -8.06 -16.89 9.98
C ASN A 223 -8.85 -17.72 8.97
N TYR A 224 -8.90 -17.28 7.71
CA TYR A 224 -9.60 -18.04 6.66
C TYR A 224 -9.10 -19.47 6.61
N ASN A 225 -9.99 -20.44 6.45
CA ASN A 225 -9.76 -21.87 6.57
C ASN A 225 -9.12 -22.29 7.91
N LEU A 226 -9.44 -21.56 9.00
CA LEU A 226 -8.94 -21.79 10.36
C LEU A 226 -7.40 -21.74 10.47
N ARG A 227 -6.73 -21.11 9.52
CA ARG A 227 -5.27 -20.99 9.54
C ARG A 227 -4.84 -19.96 10.58
N PRO A 228 -3.89 -20.30 11.48
CA PRO A 228 -3.38 -19.36 12.47
C PRO A 228 -2.49 -18.31 11.81
N LYS A 229 -2.55 -17.07 12.31
CA LYS A 229 -1.66 -16.01 11.85
C LYS A 229 -0.21 -16.29 12.19
N PRO A 230 0.75 -15.93 11.30
CA PRO A 230 2.18 -16.16 11.51
C PRO A 230 2.74 -15.30 12.64
N ILE A 231 3.95 -15.67 13.10
CA ILE A 231 4.75 -14.85 13.99
C ILE A 231 5.25 -13.60 13.25
N GLU A 232 5.33 -12.45 13.95
CA GLU A 232 6.05 -11.27 13.46
C GLU A 232 7.32 -11.03 14.27
N LEU A 233 8.42 -10.87 13.54
CA LEU A 233 9.74 -10.61 14.08
C LEU A 233 10.21 -9.22 13.65
N LEU A 234 10.72 -8.44 14.60
CA LEU A 234 11.44 -7.19 14.33
C LEU A 234 12.93 -7.47 14.31
N ILE A 235 13.58 -7.09 13.22
CA ILE A 235 15.03 -7.20 13.05
C ILE A 235 15.65 -5.81 13.08
N LYS A 236 16.54 -5.57 14.03
CA LYS A 236 17.32 -4.31 14.14
C LYS A 236 18.79 -4.66 14.23
N GLY A 237 19.52 -4.51 13.13
CA GLY A 237 20.88 -5.01 13.00
C GLY A 237 20.91 -6.53 13.18
N SER A 238 21.68 -7.04 14.14
CA SER A 238 21.74 -8.47 14.50
C SER A 238 20.70 -8.90 15.55
N LYS A 239 19.97 -7.97 16.14
CA LYS A 239 18.97 -8.27 17.18
C LYS A 239 17.63 -8.64 16.54
N ILE A 240 17.09 -9.77 17.00
CA ILE A 240 15.75 -10.25 16.61
C ILE A 240 14.83 -10.21 17.83
N SER A 241 13.63 -9.63 17.67
CA SER A 241 12.62 -9.52 18.72
C SER A 241 11.27 -10.00 18.18
N VAL A 242 10.52 -10.74 19.00
CA VAL A 242 9.16 -11.14 18.68
C VAL A 242 8.23 -9.97 19.02
N ILE A 243 7.60 -9.36 18.00
CA ILE A 243 6.62 -8.27 18.19
C ILE A 243 5.18 -8.78 18.16
N ARG A 244 4.94 -9.95 17.55
CA ARG A 244 3.66 -10.67 17.62
C ARG A 244 3.95 -12.18 17.68
N LYS A 245 3.45 -12.86 18.70
CA LYS A 245 3.54 -14.32 18.80
C LYS A 245 2.72 -15.00 17.71
N ARG A 246 3.15 -16.19 17.26
CA ARG A 246 2.31 -17.03 16.40
C ARG A 246 0.99 -17.34 17.11
N GLN A 247 -0.10 -17.18 16.39
CA GLN A 247 -1.42 -17.58 16.88
C GLN A 247 -1.44 -19.11 17.07
N LYS A 248 -2.01 -19.57 18.17
CA LYS A 248 -2.25 -21.01 18.42
C LYS A 248 -3.67 -21.35 18.01
N HIS A 249 -3.91 -22.60 17.64
CA HIS A 249 -5.27 -23.15 17.63
C HIS A 249 -5.73 -23.25 19.11
N THR A 250 -6.86 -22.69 19.40
CA THR A 250 -7.54 -22.85 20.69
C THR A 250 -8.46 -24.07 20.63
#